data_4b1ce15770d6f1ffad212e424c6d2333
#
_entry.id   4b1ce15770d6f1ffad212e424c6d2333
#
_cell.length_a   1.000
_cell.length_b   1.000
_cell.length_c   1.000
_cell.angle_alpha   90.00
_cell.angle_beta   90.00
_cell.angle_gamma   90.00
#
_symmetry.space_group_name_H-M   'P 1'
#
loop_
_entity.id
_entity.type
_entity.pdbx_description
1 polymer ?
#
loop_
_entity_poly.entity_id
_entity_poly.type
_entity_poly.pdbx_seq_one_letter_code
_entity_poly.pdbx_strand_id
1 'polypeptide(L)'
;MQLEYFQMIDRIEALDLEAATLIASSTVPDASPVFEGHFPGMPLVPGVLLIETMAQASGFLILAKTGFAAMPFLMAVDGAKMRDFVKPGTPLEITAGLEHEGSGYAVTRARITSGGKKVADSQLKFRTVAFDQVPLADIVRNRAGEVGLLTAMANAAGERQ
;
A
#
# COMPACT_ATOMS: atom_id res chain seq x y z
N MET A 1 -10.78 4.55 1.81
CA MET A 1 -10.28 3.48 2.73
C MET A 1 -11.44 2.79 3.44
N GLN A 2 -11.40 1.49 3.58
CA GLN A 2 -12.38 0.68 4.32
C GLN A 2 -11.60 -0.24 5.27
N LEU A 3 -11.46 0.20 6.51
CA LEU A 3 -10.59 -0.45 7.49
C LEU A 3 -11.02 -1.89 7.81
N GLU A 4 -12.33 -2.11 7.97
CA GLU A 4 -12.94 -3.40 8.28
C GLU A 4 -12.82 -4.44 7.16
N TYR A 5 -12.61 -4.00 5.93
CA TYR A 5 -12.39 -4.86 4.74
C TYR A 5 -10.93 -4.92 4.30
N PHE A 6 -10.01 -4.33 5.05
CA PHE A 6 -8.60 -4.24 4.69
C PHE A 6 -8.36 -3.60 3.31
N GLN A 7 -9.19 -2.64 2.91
CA GLN A 7 -9.01 -1.84 1.70
C GLN A 7 -8.38 -0.49 2.07
N MET A 8 -7.06 -0.48 2.14
CA MET A 8 -6.31 0.64 2.71
C MET A 8 -5.97 1.73 1.70
N ILE A 9 -5.98 1.44 0.40
CA ILE A 9 -5.60 2.39 -0.65
C ILE A 9 -6.86 2.81 -1.41
N ASP A 10 -7.08 4.12 -1.52
CA ASP A 10 -8.19 4.66 -2.31
C ASP A 10 -7.76 4.88 -3.76
N ARG A 11 -6.56 5.44 -3.97
CA ARG A 11 -6.10 5.76 -5.32
C ARG A 11 -4.58 5.73 -5.44
N ILE A 12 -4.09 5.33 -6.63
CA ILE A 12 -2.71 5.51 -7.05
C ILE A 12 -2.61 6.88 -7.73
N GLU A 13 -1.78 7.76 -7.19
CA GLU A 13 -1.58 9.12 -7.67
C GLU A 13 -0.45 9.22 -8.68
N ALA A 14 0.65 8.47 -8.45
CA ALA A 14 1.79 8.43 -9.33
C ALA A 14 2.50 7.07 -9.29
N LEU A 15 3.06 6.69 -10.42
CA LEU A 15 3.88 5.49 -10.58
C LEU A 15 5.07 5.81 -11.49
N ASP A 16 6.26 5.64 -10.96
CA ASP A 16 7.51 5.71 -11.72
C ASP A 16 8.16 4.32 -11.73
N LEU A 17 8.11 3.65 -12.88
CA LEU A 17 8.68 2.32 -13.05
C LEU A 17 10.21 2.34 -13.16
N GLU A 18 10.83 3.44 -13.58
CA GLU A 18 12.28 3.57 -13.65
C GLU A 18 12.87 3.77 -12.25
N ALA A 19 12.38 4.76 -11.53
CA ALA A 19 12.75 5.02 -10.14
C ALA A 19 12.23 3.96 -9.17
N ALA A 20 11.34 3.07 -9.63
CA ALA A 20 10.67 2.05 -8.84
C ALA A 20 9.99 2.64 -7.59
N THR A 21 9.16 3.67 -7.80
CA THR A 21 8.40 4.37 -6.75
C THR A 21 6.93 4.48 -7.10
N LEU A 22 6.11 4.52 -6.05
CA LEU A 22 4.65 4.68 -6.14
C LEU A 22 4.18 5.65 -5.07
N ILE A 23 3.27 6.54 -5.45
CA ILE A 23 2.54 7.41 -4.53
C ILE A 23 1.07 7.05 -4.60
N ALA A 24 0.47 6.83 -3.44
CA ALA A 24 -0.95 6.55 -3.28
C ALA A 24 -1.59 7.51 -2.27
N SER A 25 -2.88 7.65 -2.34
CA SER A 25 -3.67 8.42 -1.39
C SER A 25 -4.79 7.58 -0.78
N SER A 26 -5.17 7.96 0.43
CA SER A 26 -6.32 7.41 1.14
C SER A 26 -6.87 8.45 2.11
N THR A 27 -8.18 8.37 2.39
CA THR A 27 -8.79 9.10 3.49
C THR A 27 -9.34 8.12 4.50
N VAL A 28 -8.97 8.32 5.76
CA VAL A 28 -9.51 7.52 6.87
C VAL A 28 -11.01 7.77 6.96
N PRO A 29 -11.87 6.73 7.00
CA PRO A 29 -13.31 6.93 7.10
C PRO A 29 -13.70 7.62 8.41
N ASP A 30 -14.78 8.42 8.38
CA ASP A 30 -15.30 9.10 9.57
C ASP A 30 -15.88 8.11 10.59
N ALA A 31 -16.35 6.95 10.13
CA ALA A 31 -16.90 5.87 10.94
C ALA A 31 -16.42 4.51 10.45
N SER A 32 -16.11 3.61 11.35
CA SER A 32 -15.78 2.20 11.10
C SER A 32 -15.99 1.39 12.37
N PRO A 33 -16.41 0.12 12.28
CA PRO A 33 -16.44 -0.80 13.42
C PRO A 33 -15.11 -0.91 14.17
N VAL A 34 -13.98 -0.68 13.49
CA VAL A 34 -12.64 -0.65 14.10
C VAL A 34 -12.57 0.40 15.22
N PHE A 35 -13.23 1.53 15.06
CA PHE A 35 -13.20 2.63 16.04
C PHE A 35 -14.06 2.37 17.29
N GLU A 36 -14.99 1.44 17.22
CA GLU A 36 -15.80 1.05 18.39
C GLU A 36 -14.93 0.43 19.49
N GLY A 37 -13.86 -0.28 19.10
CA GLY A 37 -12.90 -0.89 20.02
C GLY A 37 -11.59 -0.10 20.17
N HIS A 38 -11.24 0.75 19.20
CA HIS A 38 -9.92 1.41 19.19
C HIS A 38 -10.03 2.94 19.01
N PHE A 39 -10.43 3.75 19.99
CA PHE A 39 -10.90 3.39 21.33
C PHE A 39 -12.26 4.04 21.59
N PRO A 40 -13.12 3.52 22.48
CA PRO A 40 -14.38 4.17 22.83
C PRO A 40 -14.14 5.62 23.29
N GLY A 41 -14.82 6.57 22.62
CA GLY A 41 -14.66 8.01 22.91
C GLY A 41 -13.38 8.68 22.38
N MET A 42 -12.42 7.90 21.85
CA MET A 42 -11.18 8.41 21.25
C MET A 42 -10.78 7.55 20.05
N PRO A 43 -11.48 7.67 18.92
CA PRO A 43 -11.22 6.83 17.75
C PRO A 43 -9.84 7.15 17.13
N LEU A 44 -9.05 6.11 16.93
CA LEU A 44 -7.73 6.16 16.31
C LEU A 44 -7.56 4.96 15.37
N VAL A 45 -6.83 5.17 14.28
CA VAL A 45 -6.43 4.07 13.42
C VAL A 45 -5.38 3.22 14.15
N PRO A 46 -5.59 1.90 14.32
CA PRO A 46 -4.58 1.01 14.87
C PRO A 46 -3.28 1.06 14.07
N GLY A 47 -2.14 1.11 14.75
CA GLY A 47 -0.83 1.16 14.09
C GLY A 47 -0.57 -0.01 13.15
N VAL A 48 -1.12 -1.18 13.44
CA VAL A 48 -1.04 -2.36 12.56
C VAL A 48 -1.75 -2.14 11.21
N LEU A 49 -2.81 -1.32 11.18
CA LEU A 49 -3.48 -0.95 9.92
C LEU A 49 -2.70 0.11 9.14
N LEU A 50 -1.87 0.93 9.79
CA LEU A 50 -0.92 1.79 9.08
C LEU A 50 0.20 0.95 8.44
N ILE A 51 0.63 -0.13 9.07
CA ILE A 51 1.56 -1.10 8.46
C ILE A 51 0.89 -1.75 7.23
N GLU A 52 -0.36 -2.19 7.35
CA GLU A 52 -1.11 -2.76 6.23
C GLU A 52 -1.28 -1.76 5.08
N THR A 53 -1.52 -0.48 5.39
CA THR A 53 -1.59 0.59 4.39
C THR A 53 -0.27 0.70 3.60
N MET A 54 0.86 0.69 4.29
CA MET A 54 2.19 0.69 3.66
C MET A 54 2.44 -0.60 2.88
N ALA A 55 1.99 -1.75 3.38
CA ALA A 55 2.14 -3.04 2.71
C ALA A 55 1.34 -3.11 1.41
N GLN A 56 0.11 -2.59 1.37
CA GLN A 56 -0.70 -2.55 0.15
C GLN A 56 -0.11 -1.63 -0.91
N ALA A 57 0.33 -0.43 -0.55
CA ALA A 57 1.01 0.47 -1.49
C ALA A 57 2.29 -0.18 -2.06
N SER A 58 3.08 -0.83 -1.21
CA SER A 58 4.26 -1.60 -1.62
C SER A 58 3.89 -2.78 -2.52
N GLY A 59 2.82 -3.50 -2.20
CA GLY A 59 2.31 -4.60 -3.00
C GLY A 59 1.91 -4.16 -4.40
N PHE A 60 1.20 -3.03 -4.53
CA PHE A 60 0.86 -2.45 -5.84
C PHE A 60 2.11 -2.05 -6.64
N LEU A 61 3.14 -1.50 -5.99
CA LEU A 61 4.41 -1.19 -6.65
C LEU A 61 5.09 -2.47 -7.18
N ILE A 62 5.15 -3.54 -6.36
CA ILE A 62 5.74 -4.83 -6.77
C ILE A 62 4.95 -5.43 -7.93
N LEU A 63 3.61 -5.44 -7.87
CA LEU A 63 2.76 -5.91 -8.96
C LEU A 63 3.00 -5.15 -10.26
N ALA A 64 3.09 -3.83 -10.21
CA ALA A 64 3.39 -3.00 -11.37
C ALA A 64 4.78 -3.29 -11.93
N LYS A 65 5.80 -3.36 -11.08
CA LYS A 65 7.20 -3.58 -11.46
C LYS A 65 7.41 -4.94 -12.11
N THR A 66 6.71 -5.96 -11.63
CA THR A 66 6.78 -7.34 -12.15
C THR A 66 5.76 -7.64 -13.26
N GLY A 67 4.94 -6.67 -13.67
CA GLY A 67 3.90 -6.88 -14.67
C GLY A 67 2.85 -7.91 -14.23
N PHE A 68 2.53 -7.99 -12.95
CA PHE A 68 1.64 -9.01 -12.36
C PHE A 68 2.15 -10.45 -12.53
N ALA A 69 3.46 -10.68 -12.50
CA ALA A 69 4.01 -12.03 -12.58
C ALA A 69 3.79 -12.85 -11.29
N ALA A 70 3.77 -12.19 -10.12
CA ALA A 70 3.64 -12.85 -8.85
C ALA A 70 2.90 -12.00 -7.81
N MET A 71 2.21 -12.69 -6.88
CA MET A 71 1.55 -12.09 -5.73
C MET A 71 2.57 -11.82 -4.61
N PRO A 72 2.70 -10.58 -4.12
CA PRO A 72 3.52 -10.27 -2.95
C PRO A 72 2.75 -10.57 -1.65
N PHE A 73 3.30 -11.43 -0.80
CA PHE A 73 2.82 -11.69 0.55
C PHE A 73 3.74 -11.08 1.58
N LEU A 74 3.21 -10.25 2.48
CA LEU A 74 3.99 -9.64 3.55
C LEU A 74 4.63 -10.73 4.43
N MET A 75 5.94 -10.69 4.57
CA MET A 75 6.73 -11.68 5.29
C MET A 75 7.37 -11.12 6.56
N ALA A 76 7.87 -9.89 6.48
CA ALA A 76 8.53 -9.24 7.61
C ALA A 76 8.36 -7.71 7.55
N VAL A 77 8.40 -7.11 8.74
CA VAL A 77 8.28 -5.66 8.94
C VAL A 77 9.45 -5.23 9.82
N ASP A 78 10.35 -4.41 9.27
CA ASP A 78 11.53 -3.97 9.97
C ASP A 78 11.47 -2.47 10.30
N GLY A 79 11.80 -2.14 11.55
CA GLY A 79 11.93 -0.76 12.01
C GLY A 79 10.66 0.08 11.87
N ALA A 80 9.48 -0.54 11.98
CA ALA A 80 8.21 0.18 11.91
C ALA A 80 8.13 1.23 13.03
N LYS A 81 7.82 2.47 12.65
CA LYS A 81 7.68 3.60 13.58
C LYS A 81 6.36 4.30 13.31
N MET A 82 5.51 4.34 14.35
CA MET A 82 4.31 5.18 14.40
C MET A 82 4.70 6.47 15.10
N ARG A 83 4.54 7.61 14.42
CA ARG A 83 5.07 8.91 14.86
C ARG A 83 3.98 9.86 15.30
N ASP A 84 2.75 9.62 14.85
CA ASP A 84 1.60 10.43 15.20
C ASP A 84 0.33 9.59 15.22
N PHE A 85 -0.68 10.07 15.92
CA PHE A 85 -2.00 9.45 15.96
C PHE A 85 -2.80 9.83 14.71
N VAL A 86 -3.44 8.84 14.11
CA VAL A 86 -4.31 9.02 12.95
C VAL A 86 -5.76 8.90 13.37
N LYS A 87 -6.54 9.95 13.14
CA LYS A 87 -7.95 10.07 13.51
C LYS A 87 -8.85 9.81 12.29
N PRO A 88 -10.15 9.56 12.51
CA PRO A 88 -11.15 9.61 11.44
C PRO A 88 -11.05 10.89 10.60
N GLY A 89 -11.36 10.80 9.31
CA GLY A 89 -11.31 11.92 8.36
C GLY A 89 -9.89 12.36 7.93
N THR A 90 -8.83 11.76 8.48
CA THR A 90 -7.44 12.17 8.16
C THR A 90 -7.07 11.76 6.72
N PRO A 91 -6.64 12.71 5.86
CA PRO A 91 -6.07 12.39 4.55
C PRO A 91 -4.64 11.88 4.71
N LEU A 92 -4.32 10.81 4.01
CA LEU A 92 -3.02 10.15 4.02
C LEU A 92 -2.42 10.11 2.63
N GLU A 93 -1.15 10.43 2.51
CA GLU A 93 -0.32 10.15 1.35
C GLU A 93 0.66 9.03 1.71
N ILE A 94 0.73 8.02 0.85
CA ILE A 94 1.57 6.84 1.04
C ILE A 94 2.60 6.80 -0.08
N THR A 95 3.88 6.83 0.27
CA THR A 95 4.98 6.64 -0.69
C THR A 95 5.61 5.29 -0.45
N ALA A 96 5.77 4.50 -1.51
CA ALA A 96 6.52 3.24 -1.50
C ALA A 96 7.67 3.31 -2.51
N GLY A 97 8.83 2.83 -2.13
CA GLY A 97 10.01 2.66 -2.98
C GLY A 97 10.52 1.23 -2.91
N LEU A 98 10.84 0.63 -4.05
CA LEU A 98 11.36 -0.73 -4.15
C LEU A 98 12.89 -0.69 -3.98
N GLU A 99 13.40 -1.38 -2.97
CA GLU A 99 14.84 -1.50 -2.68
C GLU A 99 15.46 -2.76 -3.30
N HIS A 100 14.66 -3.84 -3.39
CA HIS A 100 15.08 -5.11 -3.99
C HIS A 100 13.88 -5.86 -4.56
N GLU A 101 14.08 -6.53 -5.69
CA GLU A 101 13.14 -7.50 -6.26
C GLU A 101 13.94 -8.59 -6.96
N GLY A 102 13.66 -9.85 -6.65
CA GLY A 102 14.29 -11.02 -7.25
C GLY A 102 14.41 -12.19 -6.27
N SER A 103 14.78 -13.35 -6.80
CA SER A 103 14.98 -14.57 -6.00
C SER A 103 13.79 -14.98 -5.12
N GLY A 104 12.56 -14.65 -5.55
CA GLY A 104 11.33 -15.02 -4.84
C GLY A 104 10.97 -14.09 -3.67
N TYR A 105 11.63 -12.93 -3.55
CA TYR A 105 11.27 -11.93 -2.55
C TYR A 105 11.46 -10.50 -3.06
N ALA A 106 10.83 -9.56 -2.37
CA ALA A 106 10.98 -8.13 -2.60
C ALA A 106 11.13 -7.37 -1.28
N VAL A 107 11.85 -6.25 -1.32
CA VAL A 107 12.03 -5.35 -0.18
C VAL A 107 11.61 -3.96 -0.61
N THR A 108 10.75 -3.34 0.18
CA THR A 108 10.32 -1.95 -0.03
C THR A 108 10.58 -1.11 1.21
N ARG A 109 10.71 0.18 0.99
CA ARG A 109 10.62 1.19 2.06
C ARG A 109 9.38 2.03 1.81
N ALA A 110 8.54 2.13 2.83
CA ALA A 110 7.31 2.89 2.72
C ALA A 110 7.16 3.89 3.88
N ARG A 111 6.41 4.95 3.61
CA ARG A 111 6.06 5.98 4.59
C ARG A 111 4.65 6.47 4.35
N ILE A 112 4.03 6.93 5.42
CA ILE A 112 2.76 7.65 5.39
C ILE A 112 3.00 9.07 5.88
N THR A 113 2.46 10.05 5.15
CA THR A 113 2.43 11.45 5.55
C THR A 113 0.99 11.95 5.59
N SER A 114 0.73 12.97 6.41
CA SER A 114 -0.53 13.72 6.44
C SER A 114 -0.21 15.19 6.67
N GLY A 115 -0.73 16.07 5.80
CA GLY A 115 -0.42 17.51 5.87
C GLY A 115 1.09 17.80 5.84
N GLY A 116 1.88 17.01 5.12
CA GLY A 116 3.33 17.15 5.02
C GLY A 116 4.12 16.57 6.22
N LYS A 117 3.45 16.11 7.29
CA LYS A 117 4.11 15.49 8.45
C LYS A 117 4.17 13.97 8.27
N LYS A 118 5.30 13.38 8.65
CA LYS A 118 5.47 11.93 8.68
C LYS A 118 4.65 11.32 9.82
N VAL A 119 3.75 10.40 9.48
CA VAL A 119 2.88 9.68 10.39
C VAL A 119 3.45 8.31 10.74
N ALA A 120 3.93 7.57 9.74
CA ALA A 120 4.53 6.26 9.92
C ALA A 120 5.57 5.97 8.85
N ASP A 121 6.51 5.09 9.15
CA ASP A 121 7.46 4.55 8.18
C ASP A 121 7.95 3.15 8.57
N SER A 122 8.32 2.35 7.57
CA SER A 122 8.85 0.99 7.76
C SER A 122 9.60 0.52 6.52
N GLN A 123 10.47 -0.49 6.71
CA GLN A 123 10.90 -1.38 5.64
C GLN A 123 10.04 -2.64 5.69
N LEU A 124 9.61 -3.11 4.52
CA LEU A 124 8.70 -4.24 4.37
C LEU A 124 9.32 -5.26 3.45
N LYS A 125 9.25 -6.54 3.83
CA LYS A 125 9.74 -7.66 3.03
C LYS A 125 8.58 -8.55 2.62
N PHE A 126 8.58 -8.95 1.35
CA PHE A 126 7.53 -9.75 0.76
C PHE A 126 8.12 -11.02 0.15
N ARG A 127 7.44 -12.14 0.36
CA ARG A 127 7.61 -13.31 -0.47
C ARG A 127 6.77 -13.14 -1.73
N THR A 128 7.36 -13.34 -2.90
CA THR A 128 6.65 -13.33 -4.17
C THR A 128 6.32 -14.74 -4.61
N VAL A 129 5.03 -15.01 -4.87
CA VAL A 129 4.52 -16.32 -5.27
C VAL A 129 3.82 -16.19 -6.62
N ALA A 130 4.23 -16.96 -7.61
CA ALA A 130 3.63 -16.91 -8.94
C ALA A 130 2.10 -17.14 -8.89
N PHE A 131 1.35 -16.42 -9.71
CA PHE A 131 -0.12 -16.49 -9.69
C PHE A 131 -0.70 -17.85 -10.13
N ASP A 132 0.07 -18.68 -10.80
CA ASP A 132 -0.33 -20.07 -11.09
C ASP A 132 -0.39 -20.96 -9.83
N GLN A 133 0.24 -20.54 -8.75
CA GLN A 133 0.25 -21.23 -7.47
C GLN A 133 -0.81 -20.71 -6.47
N VAL A 134 -1.47 -19.59 -6.77
CA VAL A 134 -2.46 -18.97 -5.89
C VAL A 134 -3.66 -18.42 -6.67
N PRO A 135 -4.92 -18.72 -6.28
CA PRO A 135 -6.12 -18.33 -7.03
C PRO A 135 -6.53 -16.87 -6.74
N LEU A 136 -5.61 -15.91 -6.84
CA LEU A 136 -5.84 -14.52 -6.49
C LEU A 136 -5.72 -13.53 -7.66
N ALA A 137 -5.34 -13.99 -8.85
CA ALA A 137 -5.01 -13.13 -9.97
C ALA A 137 -6.14 -12.16 -10.34
N ASP A 138 -7.37 -12.64 -10.48
CA ASP A 138 -8.51 -11.82 -10.88
C ASP A 138 -8.91 -10.82 -9.78
N ILE A 139 -8.91 -11.26 -8.52
CA ILE A 139 -9.22 -10.41 -7.37
C ILE A 139 -8.23 -9.25 -7.28
N VAL A 140 -6.94 -9.55 -7.41
CA VAL A 140 -5.86 -8.56 -7.33
C VAL A 140 -5.91 -7.60 -8.53
N ARG A 141 -6.16 -8.10 -9.75
CA ARG A 141 -6.30 -7.26 -10.94
C ARG A 141 -7.51 -6.34 -10.87
N ASN A 142 -8.65 -6.84 -10.40
CA ASN A 142 -9.84 -6.03 -10.20
C ASN A 142 -9.55 -4.90 -9.22
N ARG A 143 -8.97 -5.22 -8.07
CA ARG A 143 -8.61 -4.20 -7.07
C ARG A 143 -7.59 -3.20 -7.61
N ALA A 144 -6.59 -3.64 -8.36
CA ALA A 144 -5.62 -2.77 -9.02
C ALA A 144 -6.30 -1.82 -10.04
N GLY A 145 -7.33 -2.28 -10.74
CA GLY A 145 -8.15 -1.43 -11.62
C GLY A 145 -8.93 -0.36 -10.84
N GLU A 146 -9.58 -0.75 -9.75
CA GLU A 146 -10.36 0.15 -8.89
C GLU A 146 -9.52 1.31 -8.32
N VAL A 147 -8.29 1.03 -7.88
CA VAL A 147 -7.39 2.06 -7.33
C VAL A 147 -6.62 2.84 -8.42
N GLY A 148 -6.81 2.53 -9.69
CA GLY A 148 -6.18 3.24 -10.80
C GLY A 148 -4.76 2.76 -11.16
N LEU A 149 -4.28 1.64 -10.60
CA LEU A 149 -2.92 1.13 -10.89
C LEU A 149 -2.75 0.76 -12.37
N LEU A 150 -3.76 0.11 -12.98
CA LEU A 150 -3.66 -0.32 -14.38
C LEU A 150 -3.55 0.90 -15.32
N THR A 151 -4.25 1.98 -15.03
CA THR A 151 -4.14 3.25 -15.76
C THR A 151 -2.77 3.88 -15.58
N ALA A 152 -2.24 3.92 -14.35
CA ALA A 152 -0.92 4.45 -14.08
C ALA A 152 0.19 3.65 -14.80
N MET A 153 0.06 2.32 -14.88
CA MET A 153 0.98 1.46 -15.62
C MET A 153 0.95 1.74 -17.14
N ALA A 154 -0.24 1.95 -17.70
CA ALA A 154 -0.38 2.27 -19.13
C ALA A 154 0.27 3.60 -19.46
N ASN A 155 0.08 4.63 -18.63
CA ASN A 155 0.71 5.94 -18.78
C ASN A 155 2.24 5.84 -18.71
N ALA A 156 2.77 5.17 -17.68
CA ALA A 156 4.20 4.95 -17.52
C ALA A 156 4.85 4.14 -18.66
N ALA A 157 4.07 3.33 -19.37
CA ALA A 157 4.54 2.62 -20.57
C ALA A 157 4.53 3.52 -21.83
N GLY A 158 3.55 4.45 -21.94
CA GLY A 158 3.41 5.38 -23.07
C GLY A 158 4.47 6.47 -23.08
N GLU A 159 4.96 6.90 -21.93
CA GLU A 159 6.02 7.92 -21.80
C GLU A 159 7.40 7.42 -22.25
N ARG A 160 7.52 6.12 -22.58
CA ARG A 160 8.76 5.48 -23.04
C ARG A 160 8.86 5.31 -24.57
N GLN A 161 7.90 5.84 -25.35
CA GLN A 161 7.92 5.87 -26.82
C GLN A 161 8.24 7.29 -27.31
#